data_0fc00c326e03184d042966b61fee556d
#
_entry.id   0fc00c326e03184d042966b61fee556d
#
_cell.length_a   1.000
_cell.length_b   1.000
_cell.length_c   1.000
_cell.angle_alpha   90.00
_cell.angle_beta   90.00
_cell.angle_gamma   90.00
#
_symmetry.space_group_name_H-M   'P 1'
#
loop_
_entity.id
_entity.type
_entity.pdbx_description
1 polymer ?
#
loop_
_entity_poly.entity_id
_entity_poly.type
_entity_poly.pdbx_seq_one_letter_code
_entity_poly.pdbx_strand_id
1 'polypeptide(L)'
;MNPETEFREGLDELAAHYKEVLKLLGEAPEREGLVKTPMRVAKAMQILTRGYTQDPHKVLQDALFEEKYNQMVIVKDIDFFSMCEHHMLPFYGKAHVAYIPNGKITGLSKIARVVDIYSHRLQVQERLTQQIKDCIQETLNPQGVMVVLEAKHMCMQMRGVEKQNSVTTTSDYSGVFNSLNTRQEFMNLLRGESHRF
;
A
#
# COMPACT_ATOMS: atom_id res chain seq x y z
N MET A 1 -20.47 1.54 0.23
CA MET A 1 -20.37 2.83 -0.47
C MET A 1 -19.24 2.72 -1.49
N ASN A 2 -19.46 3.17 -2.71
CA ASN A 2 -18.43 3.17 -3.73
C ASN A 2 -17.44 4.29 -3.42
N PRO A 3 -16.15 4.02 -3.13
CA PRO A 3 -15.17 5.03 -2.75
C PRO A 3 -14.87 6.05 -3.88
N GLU A 4 -15.45 5.87 -5.06
CA GLU A 4 -15.30 6.77 -6.21
C GLU A 4 -16.26 7.97 -6.20
N THR A 5 -17.17 8.07 -5.23
CA THR A 5 -18.24 9.08 -5.27
C THR A 5 -18.06 10.25 -4.31
N GLU A 6 -17.12 10.17 -3.36
CA GLU A 6 -16.87 11.26 -2.41
C GLU A 6 -15.48 11.85 -2.64
N PHE A 7 -15.42 12.93 -3.44
CA PHE A 7 -14.19 13.68 -3.65
C PHE A 7 -14.01 14.72 -2.53
N ARG A 8 -12.73 14.91 -2.11
CA ARG A 8 -12.36 15.95 -1.13
C ARG A 8 -12.58 17.33 -1.73
N GLU A 9 -12.77 18.33 -0.87
CA GLU A 9 -12.76 19.74 -1.25
C GLU A 9 -11.52 20.07 -2.11
N GLY A 10 -11.62 21.12 -2.95
CA GLY A 10 -10.52 21.56 -3.81
C GLY A 10 -10.35 20.78 -5.11
N LEU A 11 -11.32 19.93 -5.51
CA LEU A 11 -11.23 19.17 -6.76
C LEU A 11 -11.10 20.06 -8.00
N ASP A 12 -11.90 21.12 -8.08
CA ASP A 12 -11.90 22.06 -9.21
C ASP A 12 -10.60 22.89 -9.23
N GLU A 13 -10.11 23.29 -8.07
CA GLU A 13 -8.83 23.99 -7.93
C GLU A 13 -7.66 23.08 -8.38
N LEU A 14 -7.65 21.83 -7.94
CA LEU A 14 -6.67 20.85 -8.38
C LEU A 14 -6.73 20.63 -9.91
N ALA A 15 -7.92 20.57 -10.49
CA ALA A 15 -8.08 20.47 -11.93
C ALA A 15 -7.56 21.72 -12.66
N ALA A 16 -7.78 22.92 -12.11
CA ALA A 16 -7.24 24.15 -12.68
C ALA A 16 -5.70 24.14 -12.68
N HIS A 17 -5.06 23.69 -11.61
CA HIS A 17 -3.60 23.52 -11.58
C HIS A 17 -3.11 22.52 -12.63
N TYR A 18 -3.78 21.38 -12.83
CA TYR A 18 -3.42 20.43 -13.88
C TYR A 18 -3.60 21.01 -15.29
N LYS A 19 -4.55 21.91 -15.52
CA LYS A 19 -4.67 22.62 -16.78
C LYS A 19 -3.43 23.51 -17.05
N GLU A 20 -2.93 24.20 -16.03
CA GLU A 20 -1.70 24.99 -16.15
C GLU A 20 -0.47 24.10 -16.36
N VAL A 21 -0.38 22.94 -15.68
CA VAL A 21 0.70 21.98 -15.92
C VAL A 21 0.73 21.54 -17.39
N LEU A 22 -0.41 21.25 -18.00
CA LEU A 22 -0.47 20.88 -19.43
C LEU A 22 0.11 21.98 -20.33
N LYS A 23 -0.23 23.25 -20.08
CA LYS A 23 0.32 24.40 -20.84
C LYS A 23 1.85 24.49 -20.67
N LEU A 24 2.34 24.35 -19.43
CA LEU A 24 3.78 24.41 -19.13
C LEU A 24 4.57 23.26 -19.76
N LEU A 25 3.92 22.11 -20.00
CA LEU A 25 4.49 20.98 -20.74
C LEU A 25 4.47 21.21 -22.28
N GLY A 26 3.93 22.32 -22.74
CA GLY A 26 3.84 22.65 -24.17
C GLY A 26 2.60 22.07 -24.88
N GLU A 27 1.61 21.59 -24.12
CA GLU A 27 0.37 21.05 -24.67
C GLU A 27 -0.71 22.12 -24.83
N ALA A 28 -1.67 21.87 -25.72
CA ALA A 28 -2.88 22.66 -25.89
C ALA A 28 -4.05 22.04 -25.12
N PRO A 29 -4.39 22.53 -23.92
CA PRO A 29 -5.45 21.93 -23.09
C PRO A 29 -6.83 21.92 -23.73
N GLU A 30 -7.03 22.77 -24.74
CA GLU A 30 -8.29 22.93 -25.49
C GLU A 30 -8.48 21.87 -26.57
N ARG A 31 -7.45 21.13 -26.97
CA ARG A 31 -7.60 20.04 -27.95
C ARG A 31 -8.50 18.93 -27.43
N GLU A 32 -9.28 18.30 -28.28
CA GLU A 32 -10.34 17.34 -27.97
C GLU A 32 -9.91 16.27 -26.95
N GLY A 33 -8.73 15.70 -27.12
CA GLY A 33 -8.20 14.65 -26.23
C GLY A 33 -7.85 15.14 -24.82
N LEU A 34 -7.61 16.45 -24.62
CA LEU A 34 -7.15 17.03 -23.35
C LEU A 34 -8.20 17.85 -22.59
N VAL A 35 -9.31 18.26 -23.24
CA VAL A 35 -10.36 19.09 -22.61
C VAL A 35 -10.81 18.54 -21.24
N LYS A 36 -10.94 17.23 -21.11
CA LYS A 36 -11.38 16.57 -19.86
C LYS A 36 -10.22 16.10 -18.98
N THR A 37 -8.97 16.20 -19.45
CA THR A 37 -7.80 15.64 -18.73
C THR A 37 -7.56 16.28 -17.38
N PRO A 38 -7.63 17.63 -17.21
CA PRO A 38 -7.42 18.24 -15.89
C PRO A 38 -8.30 17.65 -14.80
N MET A 39 -9.60 17.56 -15.07
CA MET A 39 -10.56 16.98 -14.12
C MET A 39 -10.34 15.48 -13.90
N ARG A 40 -10.00 14.72 -14.96
CA ARG A 40 -9.71 13.27 -14.83
C ARG A 40 -8.48 13.02 -13.96
N VAL A 41 -7.42 13.82 -14.13
CA VAL A 41 -6.20 13.70 -13.32
C VAL A 41 -6.50 14.10 -11.88
N ALA A 42 -7.21 15.20 -11.64
CA ALA A 42 -7.59 15.63 -10.30
C ALA A 42 -8.35 14.52 -9.55
N LYS A 43 -9.36 13.91 -10.18
CA LYS A 43 -10.10 12.77 -9.61
C LYS A 43 -9.20 11.57 -9.34
N ALA A 44 -8.36 11.20 -10.30
CA ALA A 44 -7.43 10.08 -10.15
C ALA A 44 -6.48 10.30 -8.96
N MET A 45 -5.93 11.49 -8.80
CA MET A 45 -5.04 11.82 -7.69
C MET A 45 -5.75 11.77 -6.34
N GLN A 46 -6.99 12.22 -6.25
CA GLN A 46 -7.75 12.08 -5.01
C GLN A 46 -8.03 10.62 -4.65
N ILE A 47 -8.34 9.77 -5.65
CA ILE A 47 -8.50 8.31 -5.45
C ILE A 47 -7.18 7.68 -5.01
N LEU A 48 -6.08 7.97 -5.70
CA LEU A 48 -4.75 7.43 -5.40
C LEU A 48 -4.18 7.89 -4.05
N THR A 49 -4.76 8.93 -3.47
CA THR A 49 -4.37 9.46 -2.15
C THR A 49 -5.48 9.40 -1.10
N ARG A 50 -6.51 8.56 -1.32
CA ARG A 50 -7.66 8.44 -0.40
C ARG A 50 -7.27 7.91 0.98
N GLY A 51 -6.14 7.24 1.12
CA GLY A 51 -5.65 6.71 2.38
C GLY A 51 -5.34 7.77 3.43
N TYR A 52 -5.20 9.06 3.04
CA TYR A 52 -5.06 10.15 4.01
C TYR A 52 -6.32 10.44 4.84
N THR A 53 -7.49 10.04 4.34
CA THR A 53 -8.78 10.28 5.02
C THR A 53 -9.31 9.04 5.73
N GLN A 54 -8.54 7.96 5.77
CA GLN A 54 -8.95 6.67 6.32
C GLN A 54 -8.12 6.33 7.56
N ASP A 55 -8.76 5.70 8.55
CA ASP A 55 -8.12 5.23 9.78
C ASP A 55 -7.87 3.72 9.69
N PRO A 56 -6.60 3.29 9.52
CA PRO A 56 -6.25 1.88 9.43
C PRO A 56 -6.43 1.13 10.76
N HIS A 57 -6.26 1.80 11.91
CA HIS A 57 -6.46 1.19 13.22
C HIS A 57 -7.93 0.81 13.43
N LYS A 58 -8.84 1.72 13.08
CA LYS A 58 -10.27 1.46 13.14
C LYS A 58 -10.69 0.28 12.28
N VAL A 59 -10.11 0.16 11.08
CA VAL A 59 -10.40 -0.97 10.17
C VAL A 59 -10.04 -2.31 10.82
N LEU A 60 -8.94 -2.42 11.56
CA LEU A 60 -8.58 -3.62 12.30
C LEU A 60 -9.50 -3.86 13.48
N GLN A 61 -9.79 -2.81 14.27
CA GLN A 61 -10.64 -2.88 15.47
C GLN A 61 -12.07 -3.35 15.18
N ASP A 62 -12.64 -2.97 14.03
CA ASP A 62 -14.00 -3.32 13.62
C ASP A 62 -14.20 -4.84 13.37
N ALA A 63 -13.12 -5.65 13.39
CA ALA A 63 -13.21 -7.10 13.16
C ALA A 63 -12.18 -7.87 14.00
N LEU A 64 -12.08 -7.51 15.27
CA LEU A 64 -11.30 -8.27 16.25
C LEU A 64 -12.14 -9.41 16.81
N PHE A 65 -11.53 -10.59 16.90
CA PHE A 65 -12.13 -11.78 17.48
C PHE A 65 -11.19 -12.36 18.53
N GLU A 66 -11.74 -12.83 19.65
CA GLU A 66 -10.99 -13.62 20.63
C GLU A 66 -10.80 -15.04 20.07
N GLU A 67 -9.56 -15.50 20.01
CA GLU A 67 -9.21 -16.82 19.51
C GLU A 67 -7.94 -17.32 20.19
N LYS A 68 -7.94 -18.58 20.60
CA LYS A 68 -6.79 -19.21 21.27
C LYS A 68 -5.70 -19.70 20.29
N TYR A 69 -5.77 -19.30 19.05
CA TYR A 69 -4.77 -19.62 18.04
C TYR A 69 -3.46 -18.85 18.33
N ASN A 70 -2.34 -19.56 18.33
CA ASN A 70 -1.02 -19.03 18.68
C ASN A 70 0.06 -19.35 17.63
N GLN A 71 -0.31 -19.84 16.47
CA GLN A 71 0.58 -20.10 15.35
C GLN A 71 0.62 -18.91 14.41
N MET A 72 1.58 -18.90 13.49
CA MET A 72 1.74 -17.85 12.50
C MET A 72 0.52 -17.79 11.55
N VAL A 73 -0.06 -16.62 11.40
CA VAL A 73 -1.06 -16.30 10.37
C VAL A 73 -0.35 -15.51 9.28
N ILE A 74 -0.47 -15.93 8.03
CA ILE A 74 0.13 -15.25 6.88
C ILE A 74 -0.95 -14.88 5.87
N VAL A 75 -0.98 -13.61 5.45
CA VAL A 75 -1.72 -13.13 4.29
C VAL A 75 -0.68 -12.71 3.25
N LYS A 76 -0.57 -13.49 2.19
CA LYS A 76 0.45 -13.28 1.14
C LYS A 76 -0.17 -12.85 -0.18
N ASP A 77 0.68 -12.32 -1.06
CA ASP A 77 0.33 -11.92 -2.42
C ASP A 77 -0.74 -10.81 -2.48
N ILE A 78 -0.77 -9.93 -1.46
CA ILE A 78 -1.66 -8.77 -1.46
C ILE A 78 -1.15 -7.77 -2.50
N ASP A 79 -1.91 -7.56 -3.58
CA ASP A 79 -1.60 -6.53 -4.57
C ASP A 79 -1.66 -5.14 -3.94
N PHE A 80 -0.69 -4.30 -4.25
CA PHE A 80 -0.74 -2.89 -3.89
C PHE A 80 -0.24 -1.99 -5.01
N PHE A 81 -0.78 -0.78 -5.05
CA PHE A 81 -0.36 0.33 -5.91
C PHE A 81 -0.16 1.56 -5.05
N SER A 82 0.96 2.23 -5.22
CA SER A 82 1.29 3.43 -4.46
C SER A 82 1.96 4.48 -5.34
N MET A 83 2.09 5.69 -4.83
CA MET A 83 2.72 6.82 -5.50
C MET A 83 4.02 7.19 -4.78
N CYS A 84 5.13 7.14 -5.50
CA CYS A 84 6.42 7.60 -4.98
C CYS A 84 6.35 9.09 -4.63
N GLU A 85 6.65 9.46 -3.38
CA GLU A 85 6.58 10.86 -2.93
C GLU A 85 7.59 11.78 -3.63
N HIS A 86 8.71 11.23 -4.12
CA HIS A 86 9.75 12.02 -4.78
C HIS A 86 9.39 12.46 -6.19
N HIS A 87 8.57 11.68 -6.91
CA HIS A 87 8.32 11.91 -8.33
C HIS A 87 6.83 11.87 -8.71
N MET A 88 5.95 11.52 -7.79
CA MET A 88 4.53 11.23 -8.04
C MET A 88 4.32 10.23 -9.19
N LEU A 89 5.25 9.29 -9.34
CA LEU A 89 5.16 8.16 -10.27
C LEU A 89 4.79 6.88 -9.50
N PRO A 90 4.07 5.95 -10.13
CA PRO A 90 3.63 4.73 -9.46
C PRO A 90 4.80 3.82 -9.06
N PHE A 91 4.63 3.14 -7.94
CA PHE A 91 5.28 1.86 -7.67
C PHE A 91 4.22 0.85 -7.22
N TYR A 92 4.41 -0.40 -7.56
CA TYR A 92 3.39 -1.42 -7.35
C TYR A 92 4.04 -2.79 -7.19
N GLY A 93 3.32 -3.67 -6.51
CA GLY A 93 3.85 -5.01 -6.25
C GLY A 93 2.97 -5.84 -5.34
N LYS A 94 3.63 -6.64 -4.50
CA LYS A 94 3.01 -7.57 -3.57
C LYS A 94 3.43 -7.27 -2.14
N ALA A 95 2.46 -7.33 -1.23
CA ALA A 95 2.70 -7.29 0.20
C ALA A 95 2.43 -8.67 0.81
N HIS A 96 3.29 -9.05 1.73
CA HIS A 96 3.17 -10.27 2.52
C HIS A 96 3.22 -9.88 3.98
N VAL A 97 2.18 -10.23 4.72
CA VAL A 97 2.01 -9.86 6.12
C VAL A 97 1.84 -11.10 6.95
N ALA A 98 2.66 -11.24 7.98
CA ALA A 98 2.52 -12.30 8.98
C ALA A 98 2.38 -11.70 10.38
N TYR A 99 1.59 -12.34 11.22
CA TYR A 99 1.57 -12.06 12.65
C TYR A 99 1.33 -13.36 13.44
N ILE A 100 1.80 -13.39 14.67
CA ILE A 100 1.52 -14.49 15.63
C ILE A 100 0.56 -13.94 16.68
N PRO A 101 -0.70 -14.41 16.71
CA PRO A 101 -1.70 -13.90 17.63
C PRO A 101 -1.32 -14.02 19.12
N ASN A 102 -1.89 -13.12 19.91
CA ASN A 102 -1.81 -13.15 21.37
C ASN A 102 -3.23 -13.07 21.95
N GLY A 103 -4.02 -14.13 21.73
CA GLY A 103 -5.42 -14.23 22.17
C GLY A 103 -6.45 -13.48 21.31
N LYS A 104 -6.00 -12.74 20.28
CA LYS A 104 -6.88 -12.02 19.35
C LYS A 104 -6.42 -12.19 17.92
N ILE A 105 -7.38 -12.35 17.02
CA ILE A 105 -7.18 -12.33 15.56
C ILE A 105 -8.04 -11.25 14.91
N THR A 106 -7.72 -10.91 13.68
CA THR A 106 -8.54 -10.01 12.85
C THR A 106 -8.99 -10.69 11.57
N GLY A 107 -10.06 -10.19 10.96
CA GLY A 107 -10.48 -10.67 9.65
C GLY A 107 -9.38 -10.49 8.60
N LEU A 108 -9.09 -11.53 7.81
CA LEU A 108 -7.99 -11.52 6.83
C LEU A 108 -8.10 -10.36 5.83
N SER A 109 -9.32 -10.01 5.43
CA SER A 109 -9.59 -8.85 4.56
C SER A 109 -9.19 -7.51 5.19
N LYS A 110 -9.10 -7.43 6.52
CA LYS A 110 -8.70 -6.20 7.22
C LYS A 110 -7.21 -5.94 7.08
N ILE A 111 -6.40 -7.00 7.04
CA ILE A 111 -4.97 -6.91 6.75
C ILE A 111 -4.76 -6.30 5.35
N ALA A 112 -5.46 -6.82 4.33
CA ALA A 112 -5.38 -6.27 2.98
C ALA A 112 -5.83 -4.80 2.91
N ARG A 113 -6.87 -4.42 3.67
CA ARG A 113 -7.32 -3.02 3.74
C ARG A 113 -6.31 -2.09 4.41
N VAL A 114 -5.58 -2.55 5.41
CA VAL A 114 -4.47 -1.77 6.02
C VAL A 114 -3.39 -1.49 4.99
N VAL A 115 -3.00 -2.51 4.20
CA VAL A 115 -2.07 -2.34 3.08
C VAL A 115 -2.60 -1.30 2.09
N ASP A 116 -3.88 -1.40 1.70
CA ASP A 116 -4.53 -0.44 0.80
C ASP A 116 -4.51 1.00 1.33
N ILE A 117 -4.86 1.19 2.60
CA ILE A 117 -4.92 2.53 3.20
C ILE A 117 -3.55 3.20 3.20
N TYR A 118 -2.51 2.49 3.58
CA TYR A 118 -1.17 3.07 3.62
C TYR A 118 -0.57 3.22 2.22
N SER A 119 -0.86 2.32 1.28
CA SER A 119 -0.38 2.44 -0.10
C SER A 119 -1.05 3.58 -0.88
N HIS A 120 -2.30 3.91 -0.57
CA HIS A 120 -3.00 5.06 -1.18
C HIS A 120 -2.60 6.41 -0.53
N ARG A 121 -1.29 6.64 -0.40
CA ARG A 121 -0.67 7.89 0.07
C ARG A 121 0.57 8.17 -0.80
N LEU A 122 1.16 9.35 -0.68
CA LEU A 122 2.50 9.57 -1.21
C LEU A 122 3.50 8.88 -0.28
N GLN A 123 4.28 7.93 -0.82
CA GLN A 123 5.07 6.99 -0.02
C GLN A 123 6.51 6.82 -0.50
N VAL A 124 7.34 6.36 0.41
CA VAL A 124 8.53 5.55 0.12
C VAL A 124 8.27 4.13 0.60
N GLN A 125 8.81 3.13 -0.08
CA GLN A 125 8.50 1.73 0.18
C GLN A 125 8.88 1.31 1.62
N GLU A 126 9.97 1.82 2.15
CA GLU A 126 10.46 1.57 3.50
C GLU A 126 9.46 2.04 4.56
N ARG A 127 8.94 3.27 4.42
CA ARG A 127 7.93 3.83 5.31
C ARG A 127 6.61 3.06 5.21
N LEU A 128 6.19 2.70 4.00
CA LEU A 128 4.99 1.88 3.77
C LEU A 128 5.09 0.56 4.54
N THR A 129 6.23 -0.14 4.43
CA THR A 129 6.50 -1.41 5.12
C THR A 129 6.39 -1.24 6.63
N GLN A 130 7.05 -0.21 7.17
CA GLN A 130 7.04 0.09 8.60
C GLN A 130 5.65 0.44 9.12
N GLN A 131 4.92 1.32 8.43
CA GLN A 131 3.59 1.75 8.86
C GLN A 131 2.58 0.59 8.90
N ILE A 132 2.63 -0.33 7.95
CA ILE A 132 1.79 -1.53 7.95
C ILE A 132 2.11 -2.38 9.19
N LYS A 133 3.40 -2.66 9.45
CA LYS A 133 3.86 -3.43 10.60
C LYS A 133 3.44 -2.78 11.93
N ASP A 134 3.70 -1.48 12.08
CA ASP A 134 3.39 -0.74 13.31
C ASP A 134 1.89 -0.72 13.59
N CYS A 135 1.07 -0.44 12.60
CA CYS A 135 -0.39 -0.43 12.75
C CYS A 135 -0.93 -1.78 13.26
N ILE A 136 -0.45 -2.88 12.69
CA ILE A 136 -0.88 -4.22 13.10
C ILE A 136 -0.37 -4.53 14.52
N GLN A 137 0.89 -4.20 14.81
CA GLN A 137 1.48 -4.40 16.13
C GLN A 137 0.75 -3.61 17.23
N GLU A 138 0.46 -2.35 16.98
CA GLU A 138 -0.20 -1.47 17.95
C GLU A 138 -1.67 -1.83 18.17
N THR A 139 -2.37 -2.26 17.11
CA THR A 139 -3.82 -2.50 17.19
C THR A 139 -4.18 -3.88 17.73
N LEU A 140 -3.48 -4.93 17.28
CA LEU A 140 -3.78 -6.31 17.68
C LEU A 140 -2.98 -6.75 18.90
N ASN A 141 -1.86 -6.07 19.19
CA ASN A 141 -0.89 -6.47 20.21
C ASN A 141 -0.49 -7.96 20.12
N PRO A 142 -0.11 -8.44 18.91
CA PRO A 142 0.30 -9.82 18.72
C PRO A 142 1.67 -10.09 19.35
N GLN A 143 2.10 -11.35 19.42
CA GLN A 143 3.44 -11.71 19.87
C GLN A 143 4.53 -11.16 18.94
N GLY A 144 4.19 -10.87 17.69
CA GLY A 144 5.05 -10.23 16.71
C GLY A 144 4.36 -10.10 15.35
N VAL A 145 4.93 -9.24 14.53
CA VAL A 145 4.50 -8.96 13.15
C VAL A 145 5.71 -8.99 12.24
N MET A 146 5.55 -9.45 11.01
CA MET A 146 6.53 -9.29 9.94
C MET A 146 5.81 -8.88 8.65
N VAL A 147 6.37 -7.89 7.97
CA VAL A 147 5.89 -7.39 6.68
C VAL A 147 7.02 -7.43 5.68
N VAL A 148 6.75 -7.94 4.49
CA VAL A 148 7.66 -7.91 3.33
C VAL A 148 6.89 -7.32 2.16
N LEU A 149 7.50 -6.33 1.49
CA LEU A 149 7.00 -5.75 0.25
C LEU A 149 7.99 -6.00 -0.88
N GLU A 150 7.49 -6.41 -2.03
CA GLU A 150 8.25 -6.51 -3.27
C GLU A 150 7.58 -5.63 -4.34
N ALA A 151 8.32 -4.68 -4.91
CA ALA A 151 7.74 -3.72 -5.83
C ALA A 151 8.64 -3.34 -7.00
N LYS A 152 7.99 -2.95 -8.09
CA LYS A 152 8.59 -2.28 -9.25
C LYS A 152 8.29 -0.78 -9.18
N HIS A 153 9.30 0.04 -9.43
CA HIS A 153 9.23 1.49 -9.35
C HIS A 153 9.30 2.12 -10.74
N MET A 154 8.22 2.77 -11.17
CA MET A 154 8.19 3.44 -12.47
C MET A 154 9.20 4.59 -12.54
N CYS A 155 9.50 5.23 -11.42
CA CYS A 155 10.53 6.28 -11.36
C CYS A 155 11.94 5.77 -11.67
N MET A 156 12.21 4.47 -11.53
CA MET A 156 13.46 3.82 -11.92
C MET A 156 13.41 3.17 -13.31
N GLN A 157 12.22 2.79 -13.79
CA GLN A 157 12.06 2.06 -15.03
C GLN A 157 11.92 2.96 -16.25
N MET A 158 11.05 3.97 -16.17
CA MET A 158 10.68 4.80 -17.32
C MET A 158 11.55 6.05 -17.52
N ARG A 159 12.34 6.39 -16.54
CA ARG A 159 13.26 7.56 -16.54
C ARG A 159 14.37 7.34 -15.51
N GLY A 160 15.35 8.24 -15.47
CA GLY A 160 16.49 8.21 -14.53
C GLY A 160 17.46 7.08 -14.88
N VAL A 161 17.54 6.05 -14.06
CA VAL A 161 18.47 4.93 -14.27
C VAL A 161 18.00 3.88 -15.27
N GLU A 162 16.72 3.91 -15.66
CA GLU A 162 16.10 3.06 -16.71
C GLU A 162 16.34 1.56 -16.55
N LYS A 163 16.23 1.04 -15.31
CA LYS A 163 16.44 -0.38 -14.99
C LYS A 163 15.12 -1.16 -14.99
N GLN A 164 14.81 -1.78 -16.14
CA GLN A 164 13.51 -2.42 -16.40
C GLN A 164 13.21 -3.63 -15.51
N ASN A 165 14.22 -4.39 -15.10
CA ASN A 165 14.06 -5.63 -14.33
C ASN A 165 14.31 -5.45 -12.83
N SER A 166 14.50 -4.20 -12.38
CA SER A 166 14.73 -3.92 -10.96
C SER A 166 13.46 -4.17 -10.14
N VAL A 167 13.61 -4.95 -9.08
CA VAL A 167 12.59 -5.17 -8.04
C VAL A 167 13.21 -4.78 -6.71
N THR A 168 12.52 -3.97 -5.94
CA THR A 168 12.92 -3.57 -4.60
C THR A 168 12.18 -4.40 -3.57
N THR A 169 12.90 -5.04 -2.65
CA THR A 169 12.31 -5.75 -1.52
C THR A 169 12.62 -5.01 -0.24
N THR A 170 11.61 -4.72 0.56
CA THR A 170 11.73 -4.15 1.91
C THR A 170 11.08 -5.07 2.93
N SER A 171 11.64 -5.14 4.13
CA SER A 171 11.06 -5.91 5.23
C SER A 171 11.19 -5.17 6.54
N ASP A 172 10.19 -5.34 7.42
CA ASP A 172 10.24 -4.89 8.80
C ASP A 172 9.52 -5.90 9.71
N TYR A 173 9.95 -5.99 10.96
CA TYR A 173 9.42 -6.99 11.89
C TYR A 173 9.49 -6.51 13.35
N SER A 174 8.74 -7.20 14.22
CA SER A 174 8.67 -6.95 15.66
C SER A 174 8.48 -8.23 16.46
N GLY A 175 8.65 -8.14 17.76
CA GLY A 175 8.35 -9.22 18.71
C GLY A 175 9.11 -10.51 18.42
N VAL A 176 8.42 -11.64 18.36
CA VAL A 176 9.02 -12.97 18.16
C VAL A 176 9.72 -13.14 16.81
N PHE A 177 9.44 -12.27 15.83
CA PHE A 177 10.20 -12.24 14.58
C PHE A 177 11.62 -11.68 14.73
N ASN A 178 12.04 -11.21 15.90
CA ASN A 178 13.45 -10.97 16.22
C ASN A 178 14.27 -12.27 16.19
N SER A 179 13.63 -13.43 16.39
CA SER A 179 14.24 -14.74 16.19
C SER A 179 14.50 -15.03 14.71
N LEU A 180 15.70 -15.44 14.38
CA LEU A 180 16.06 -15.85 13.01
C LEU A 180 15.21 -17.04 12.55
N ASN A 181 14.95 -18.01 13.43
CA ASN A 181 14.17 -19.20 13.11
C ASN A 181 12.72 -18.84 12.72
N THR A 182 12.09 -17.93 13.46
CA THR A 182 10.71 -17.47 13.14
C THR A 182 10.65 -16.76 11.80
N ARG A 183 11.65 -15.91 11.50
CA ARG A 183 11.74 -15.27 10.16
C ARG A 183 11.98 -16.31 9.07
N GLN A 184 12.80 -17.32 9.32
CA GLN A 184 13.10 -18.37 8.34
C GLN A 184 11.87 -19.22 8.05
N GLU A 185 11.06 -19.54 9.06
CA GLU A 185 9.78 -20.21 8.89
C GLU A 185 8.85 -19.40 7.99
N PHE A 186 8.69 -18.09 8.26
CA PHE A 186 7.91 -17.20 7.41
C PHE A 186 8.41 -17.20 5.96
N MET A 187 9.73 -17.03 5.74
CA MET A 187 10.29 -17.02 4.39
C MET A 187 10.12 -18.36 3.67
N ASN A 188 10.17 -19.49 4.38
CA ASN A 188 9.91 -20.81 3.81
C ASN A 188 8.44 -20.96 3.39
N LEU A 189 7.49 -20.46 4.21
CA LEU A 189 6.06 -20.47 3.89
C LEU A 189 5.71 -19.52 2.74
N LEU A 190 6.46 -18.44 2.55
CA LEU A 190 6.32 -17.58 1.36
C LEU A 190 6.80 -18.28 0.09
N ARG A 191 7.96 -18.95 0.16
CA ARG A 191 8.59 -19.62 -0.99
C ARG A 191 7.96 -20.96 -1.32
N GLY A 192 7.30 -21.60 -0.35
CA GLY A 192 6.56 -22.84 -0.56
C GLY A 192 5.61 -22.66 -1.74
N GLU A 193 5.66 -23.59 -2.69
CA GLU A 193 4.97 -23.55 -3.97
C GLU A 193 3.57 -22.96 -3.82
N SER A 194 3.30 -21.89 -4.53
CA SER A 194 1.95 -21.43 -4.76
C SER A 194 1.25 -22.53 -5.53
N HIS A 195 0.67 -23.50 -4.83
CA HIS A 195 -0.32 -24.36 -5.44
C HIS A 195 -1.42 -23.40 -5.93
N ARG A 196 -1.42 -23.16 -7.24
CA ARG A 196 -2.53 -22.52 -7.92
C ARG A 196 -3.74 -23.42 -7.70
N PHE A 197 -4.63 -22.99 -6.82
CA PHE A 197 -5.95 -23.58 -6.75
C PHE A 197 -6.74 -23.22 -8.00
#